data_53b405d4c2c1c990d10cb6b575076e30
#
_entry.id   53b405d4c2c1c990d10cb6b575076e30
#
_cell.length_a   1.000
_cell.length_b   1.000
_cell.length_c   1.000
_cell.angle_alpha   90.00
_cell.angle_beta   90.00
_cell.angle_gamma   90.00
#
_symmetry.space_group_name_H-M   'P 1'
#
loop_
_entity.id
_entity.type
_entity.pdbx_description
1 polymer ?
#
loop_
_entity_poly.entity_id
_entity_poly.type
_entity_poly.pdbx_seq_one_letter_code
_entity_poly.pdbx_strand_id
1 'polypeptide(L)'
;MKNALAGLVFFASTSLTFAADILVTPAWLVEHRGERNLVLLHVGVPAEFEREHIPGAIPVNPQDLAIPRAEGALILQLLPPDQLRQTLEGFGIGDDSHVVVYFSKDWVSPTTRVAFSLEAAGLGDRTSILDGGMPAWKAVGGAVIASTADPSSAIQRKPGKITAKPHPELVADLDFVKANLSAPGIAIVDARITKFFDGTDPGTMPRAGHIPGAHSLPFDTLVTDDNRMKSRDETTKILEAAGIKPGDTIVSYCHIGQQATVLYFAAKRLGYKALLYDGSWDEWSRKTELPVERNATRR
;
A
#
# COMPACT_ATOMS: atom_id res chain seq x y z
N MET A 1 56.25 -13.87 -40.15
CA MET A 1 55.84 -13.36 -38.88
C MET A 1 54.35 -12.85 -39.04
N LYS A 2 53.40 -13.64 -38.61
CA LYS A 2 51.94 -13.30 -38.73
C LYS A 2 51.44 -13.01 -37.32
N ASN A 3 51.10 -11.76 -37.07
CA ASN A 3 50.46 -11.32 -35.80
C ASN A 3 48.98 -11.60 -35.90
N ALA A 4 48.49 -12.49 -35.03
CA ALA A 4 47.06 -12.70 -34.81
C ALA A 4 46.59 -11.75 -33.69
N LEU A 5 45.70 -10.82 -34.02
CA LEU A 5 45.00 -9.97 -33.06
C LEU A 5 43.78 -10.77 -32.52
N ALA A 6 43.82 -11.16 -31.26
CA ALA A 6 42.65 -11.74 -30.59
C ALA A 6 41.76 -10.60 -30.09
N GLY A 7 40.59 -10.43 -30.68
CA GLY A 7 39.57 -9.50 -30.24
C GLY A 7 38.84 -10.08 -29.02
N LEU A 8 38.94 -9.38 -27.87
CA LEU A 8 38.16 -9.68 -26.67
C LEU A 8 36.74 -9.11 -26.86
N VAL A 9 35.75 -9.98 -27.00
CA VAL A 9 34.34 -9.57 -26.99
C VAL A 9 33.86 -9.49 -25.54
N PHE A 10 33.67 -8.28 -25.03
CA PHE A 10 33.01 -8.06 -23.74
C PHE A 10 31.52 -8.26 -23.91
N PHE A 11 30.97 -9.33 -23.38
CA PHE A 11 29.53 -9.45 -23.14
C PHE A 11 29.14 -8.60 -21.93
N ALA A 12 28.54 -7.46 -22.16
CA ALA A 12 27.87 -6.69 -21.10
C ALA A 12 26.60 -7.45 -20.69
N SER A 13 26.69 -8.16 -19.58
CA SER A 13 25.49 -8.71 -18.90
C SER A 13 24.69 -7.55 -18.34
N THR A 14 23.63 -7.15 -19.02
CA THR A 14 22.62 -6.27 -18.46
C THR A 14 21.85 -7.06 -17.40
N SER A 15 22.27 -6.94 -16.15
CA SER A 15 21.47 -7.37 -15.00
C SER A 15 20.20 -6.53 -14.99
N LEU A 16 19.06 -7.14 -15.32
CA LEU A 16 17.74 -6.59 -15.01
C LEU A 16 17.65 -6.54 -13.49
N THR A 17 17.93 -5.39 -12.92
CA THR A 17 17.60 -5.10 -11.52
C THR A 17 16.08 -5.01 -11.43
N PHE A 18 15.44 -6.12 -11.13
CA PHE A 18 14.07 -6.06 -10.64
C PHE A 18 14.10 -5.22 -9.37
N ALA A 19 13.25 -4.19 -9.30
CA ALA A 19 13.00 -3.50 -8.04
C ALA A 19 12.72 -4.56 -6.96
N ALA A 20 13.35 -4.42 -5.79
CA ALA A 20 13.15 -5.37 -4.70
C ALA A 20 11.65 -5.53 -4.45
N ASP A 21 11.17 -6.77 -4.28
CA ASP A 21 9.77 -7.00 -3.97
C ASP A 21 9.45 -6.28 -2.65
N ILE A 22 8.35 -5.56 -2.61
CA ILE A 22 7.90 -4.91 -1.38
C ILE A 22 7.61 -5.91 -0.26
N LEU A 23 7.41 -7.19 -0.59
CA LEU A 23 7.16 -8.24 0.38
C LEU A 23 8.46 -8.83 0.90
N VAL A 24 8.56 -8.97 2.23
CA VAL A 24 9.59 -9.77 2.89
C VAL A 24 8.96 -10.94 3.61
N THR A 25 9.67 -12.08 3.60
CA THR A 25 9.21 -13.28 4.31
C THR A 25 9.52 -13.20 5.81
N PRO A 26 8.80 -13.95 6.66
CA PRO A 26 9.18 -14.09 8.07
C PRO A 26 10.62 -14.62 8.25
N ALA A 27 11.09 -15.52 7.38
CA ALA A 27 12.47 -16.02 7.43
C ALA A 27 13.47 -14.89 7.17
N TRP A 28 13.22 -14.05 6.16
CA TRP A 28 14.05 -12.87 5.92
C TRP A 28 14.12 -11.97 7.18
N LEU A 29 12.98 -11.72 7.84
CA LEU A 29 12.96 -10.89 9.05
C LEU A 29 13.71 -11.53 10.20
N VAL A 30 13.70 -12.86 10.36
CA VAL A 30 14.51 -13.57 11.36
C VAL A 30 16.00 -13.26 11.18
N GLU A 31 16.48 -13.25 9.93
CA GLU A 31 17.89 -12.99 9.60
C GLU A 31 18.29 -11.53 9.81
N HIS A 32 17.38 -10.57 9.55
CA HIS A 32 17.69 -9.14 9.48
C HIS A 32 17.26 -8.35 10.74
N ARG A 33 16.50 -8.97 11.67
CA ARG A 33 15.96 -8.26 12.85
C ARG A 33 17.01 -7.61 13.78
N GLY A 34 18.27 -8.01 13.67
CA GLY A 34 19.38 -7.45 14.43
C GLY A 34 20.02 -6.21 13.79
N GLU A 35 19.60 -5.82 12.61
CA GLU A 35 20.16 -4.66 11.91
C GLU A 35 19.76 -3.36 12.60
N ARG A 36 20.74 -2.46 12.76
CA ARG A 36 20.53 -1.19 13.50
C ARG A 36 19.58 -0.23 12.81
N ASN A 37 19.50 -0.31 11.47
CA ASN A 37 18.65 0.54 10.63
C ASN A 37 17.27 -0.06 10.37
N LEU A 38 16.98 -1.27 10.86
CA LEU A 38 15.65 -1.86 10.75
C LEU A 38 14.66 -1.16 11.69
N VAL A 39 13.55 -0.70 11.11
CA VAL A 39 12.42 -0.12 11.84
C VAL A 39 11.21 -0.99 11.59
N LEU A 40 10.59 -1.51 12.65
CA LEU A 40 9.37 -2.31 12.55
C LEU A 40 8.17 -1.44 12.92
N LEU A 41 7.17 -1.37 12.02
CA LEU A 41 5.91 -0.69 12.26
C LEU A 41 4.78 -1.73 12.40
N HIS A 42 4.17 -1.75 13.59
CA HIS A 42 3.02 -2.60 13.88
C HIS A 42 1.73 -1.86 13.54
N VAL A 43 0.94 -2.40 12.62
CA VAL A 43 -0.37 -1.87 12.26
C VAL A 43 -1.45 -2.71 12.91
N GLY A 44 -2.17 -2.10 13.84
CA GLY A 44 -3.23 -2.77 14.61
C GLY A 44 -3.89 -1.80 15.59
N VAL A 45 -4.84 -2.29 16.36
CA VAL A 45 -5.41 -1.51 17.44
C VAL A 45 -4.48 -1.54 18.66
N PRO A 46 -4.47 -0.50 19.53
CA PRO A 46 -3.57 -0.42 20.68
C PRO A 46 -3.58 -1.69 21.57
N ALA A 47 -4.76 -2.22 21.86
CA ALA A 47 -4.90 -3.42 22.67
C ALA A 47 -4.26 -4.69 22.04
N GLU A 48 -4.12 -4.75 20.71
CA GLU A 48 -3.40 -5.85 20.06
C GLU A 48 -1.89 -5.69 20.21
N PHE A 49 -1.38 -4.47 20.05
CA PHE A 49 0.03 -4.17 20.31
C PHE A 49 0.42 -4.45 21.78
N GLU A 50 -0.40 -4.01 22.71
CA GLU A 50 -0.18 -4.25 24.15
C GLU A 50 -0.13 -5.74 24.48
N ARG A 51 -1.03 -6.53 23.87
CA ARG A 51 -1.09 -7.97 24.10
C ARG A 51 0.11 -8.71 23.52
N GLU A 52 0.49 -8.41 22.28
CA GLU A 52 1.64 -9.03 21.62
C GLU A 52 2.13 -8.22 20.42
N HIS A 53 3.44 -8.02 20.32
CA HIS A 53 4.10 -7.42 19.18
C HIS A 53 5.52 -7.97 18.99
N ILE A 54 6.11 -7.77 17.82
CA ILE A 54 7.51 -8.12 17.56
C ILE A 54 8.41 -7.18 18.36
N PRO A 55 9.42 -7.69 19.11
CA PRO A 55 10.30 -6.84 19.90
C PRO A 55 10.91 -5.68 19.11
N GLY A 56 10.80 -4.48 19.64
CA GLY A 56 11.31 -3.26 19.00
C GLY A 56 10.36 -2.61 17.97
N ALA A 57 9.16 -3.17 17.78
CA ALA A 57 8.16 -2.56 16.90
C ALA A 57 7.56 -1.28 17.51
N ILE A 58 7.13 -0.39 16.65
CA ILE A 58 6.43 0.86 16.96
C ILE A 58 4.98 0.71 16.51
N PRO A 59 3.99 0.96 17.37
CA PRO A 59 2.60 0.97 16.94
C PRO A 59 2.34 2.16 16.01
N VAL A 60 1.62 1.93 14.92
CA VAL A 60 1.19 2.94 13.97
C VAL A 60 -0.23 2.64 13.50
N ASN A 61 -1.03 3.68 13.39
CA ASN A 61 -2.36 3.61 12.77
C ASN A 61 -2.33 4.43 11.47
N PRO A 62 -3.02 4.02 10.40
CA PRO A 62 -3.14 4.83 9.19
C PRO A 62 -3.57 6.28 9.44
N GLN A 63 -4.37 6.54 10.49
CA GLN A 63 -4.79 7.88 10.90
C GLN A 63 -3.63 8.75 11.39
N ASP A 64 -2.55 8.19 11.90
CA ASP A 64 -1.36 8.95 12.32
C ASP A 64 -0.65 9.60 11.12
N LEU A 65 -0.87 9.05 9.92
CA LEU A 65 -0.30 9.49 8.65
C LEU A 65 -1.33 10.20 7.74
N ALA A 66 -2.47 10.58 8.31
CA ALA A 66 -3.57 11.21 7.60
C ALA A 66 -3.94 12.55 8.21
N ILE A 67 -4.54 13.42 7.40
CA ILE A 67 -5.12 14.68 7.87
C ILE A 67 -6.13 14.38 8.98
N PRO A 68 -6.04 15.03 10.15
CA PRO A 68 -6.99 14.84 11.22
C PRO A 68 -8.44 15.08 10.75
N ARG A 69 -9.31 14.15 11.11
CA ARG A 69 -10.71 14.22 10.68
C ARG A 69 -11.43 15.42 11.30
N ALA A 70 -11.91 16.32 10.43
CA ALA A 70 -12.85 17.37 10.80
C ALA A 70 -14.25 17.05 10.28
N GLU A 71 -15.26 17.74 10.78
CA GLU A 71 -16.64 17.60 10.28
C GLU A 71 -16.68 17.94 8.77
N GLY A 72 -17.28 17.07 7.97
CA GLY A 72 -17.37 17.21 6.52
C GLY A 72 -16.09 16.93 5.75
N ALA A 73 -14.94 16.74 6.41
CA ALA A 73 -13.70 16.39 5.74
C ALA A 73 -13.75 14.97 5.15
N LEU A 74 -12.93 14.74 4.15
CA LEU A 74 -12.68 13.39 3.60
C LEU A 74 -11.96 12.54 4.65
N ILE A 75 -12.20 11.24 4.58
CA ILE A 75 -11.62 10.29 5.53
C ILE A 75 -10.25 9.83 5.01
N LEU A 76 -9.27 9.78 5.90
CA LEU A 76 -7.96 9.17 5.67
C LEU A 76 -7.13 9.82 4.53
N GLN A 77 -7.32 11.11 4.29
CA GLN A 77 -6.49 11.83 3.33
C GLN A 77 -5.04 11.89 3.78
N LEU A 78 -4.10 11.61 2.88
CA LEU A 78 -2.67 11.64 3.17
C LEU A 78 -2.24 13.01 3.72
N LEU A 79 -1.39 13.01 4.73
CA LEU A 79 -0.78 14.25 5.24
C LEU A 79 -0.04 15.00 4.12
N PRO A 80 -0.02 16.34 4.16
CA PRO A 80 0.87 17.12 3.32
C PRO A 80 2.32 16.64 3.46
N PRO A 81 3.15 16.68 2.40
CA PRO A 81 4.48 16.06 2.39
C PRO A 81 5.37 16.43 3.57
N ASP A 82 5.40 17.72 3.99
CA ASP A 82 6.22 18.14 5.13
C ASP A 82 5.72 17.61 6.48
N GLN A 83 4.40 17.53 6.67
CA GLN A 83 3.82 16.98 7.89
C GLN A 83 4.03 15.45 7.93
N LEU A 84 3.85 14.77 6.80
CA LEU A 84 4.10 13.33 6.67
C LEU A 84 5.56 13.01 7.02
N ARG A 85 6.50 13.76 6.45
CA ARG A 85 7.93 13.65 6.75
C ARG A 85 8.20 13.81 8.25
N GLN A 86 7.70 14.88 8.87
CA GLN A 86 7.88 15.14 10.30
C GLN A 86 7.33 14.02 11.17
N THR A 87 6.16 13.49 10.83
CA THR A 87 5.55 12.36 11.56
C THR A 87 6.43 11.12 11.47
N LEU A 88 6.93 10.78 10.27
CA LEU A 88 7.81 9.63 10.06
C LEU A 88 9.16 9.80 10.77
N GLU A 89 9.75 10.99 10.73
CA GLU A 89 10.95 11.33 11.51
C GLU A 89 10.72 11.13 13.01
N GLY A 90 9.53 11.47 13.50
CA GLY A 90 9.13 11.24 14.90
C GLY A 90 9.11 9.76 15.29
N PHE A 91 8.85 8.84 14.38
CA PHE A 91 9.00 7.39 14.58
C PHE A 91 10.47 6.92 14.53
N GLY A 92 11.42 7.82 14.39
CA GLY A 92 12.84 7.51 14.26
C GLY A 92 13.23 6.97 12.88
N ILE A 93 12.43 7.23 11.86
CA ILE A 93 12.70 6.83 10.47
C ILE A 93 13.56 7.90 9.79
N GLY A 94 14.66 7.47 9.18
CA GLY A 94 15.58 8.32 8.42
C GLY A 94 15.94 7.72 7.08
N ASP A 95 16.80 8.40 6.33
CA ASP A 95 17.23 7.98 4.99
C ASP A 95 17.96 6.63 4.95
N ASP A 96 18.54 6.20 6.06
CA ASP A 96 19.23 4.91 6.20
C ASP A 96 18.32 3.79 6.69
N SER A 97 17.09 4.10 7.09
CA SER A 97 16.16 3.11 7.65
C SER A 97 15.67 2.12 6.59
N HIS A 98 15.59 0.84 6.96
CA HIS A 98 14.75 -0.13 6.29
C HIS A 98 13.50 -0.34 7.13
N VAL A 99 12.35 0.03 6.60
CA VAL A 99 11.08 -0.03 7.33
C VAL A 99 10.32 -1.29 6.92
N VAL A 100 10.00 -2.14 7.90
CA VAL A 100 9.12 -3.29 7.69
C VAL A 100 7.80 -3.04 8.40
N VAL A 101 6.73 -2.99 7.62
CA VAL A 101 5.36 -2.79 8.11
C VAL A 101 4.68 -4.14 8.24
N TYR A 102 4.00 -4.40 9.35
CA TYR A 102 3.28 -5.65 9.53
C TYR A 102 1.98 -5.45 10.30
N PHE A 103 0.99 -6.31 10.05
CA PHE A 103 -0.29 -6.29 10.73
C PHE A 103 -0.36 -7.30 11.88
N SER A 104 -1.23 -7.02 12.83
CA SER A 104 -1.47 -7.87 13.99
C SER A 104 -2.15 -9.20 13.62
N LYS A 105 -3.27 -9.15 12.87
CA LYS A 105 -4.15 -10.29 12.61
C LYS A 105 -4.53 -10.43 11.14
N ASP A 106 -5.35 -9.50 10.65
CA ASP A 106 -6.02 -9.53 9.35
C ASP A 106 -6.06 -8.15 8.67
N TRP A 107 -5.20 -7.24 9.11
CA TRP A 107 -5.20 -5.85 8.70
C TRP A 107 -4.31 -5.56 7.48
N VAL A 108 -4.46 -6.36 6.40
CA VAL A 108 -3.65 -6.17 5.18
C VAL A 108 -3.83 -4.77 4.59
N SER A 109 -5.07 -4.30 4.42
CA SER A 109 -5.30 -3.00 3.79
C SER A 109 -4.87 -1.78 4.62
N PRO A 110 -4.99 -1.74 5.96
CA PRO A 110 -4.34 -0.71 6.77
C PRO A 110 -2.81 -0.76 6.65
N THR A 111 -2.23 -1.95 6.57
CA THR A 111 -0.77 -2.14 6.44
C THR A 111 -0.26 -1.62 5.10
N THR A 112 -0.92 -1.97 4.01
CA THR A 112 -0.57 -1.43 2.69
C THR A 112 -0.80 0.08 2.63
N ARG A 113 -1.78 0.65 3.36
CA ARG A 113 -1.98 2.09 3.46
C ARG A 113 -0.80 2.79 4.14
N VAL A 114 -0.28 2.24 5.25
CA VAL A 114 0.93 2.76 5.91
C VAL A 114 2.13 2.67 4.97
N ALA A 115 2.32 1.53 4.28
CA ALA A 115 3.39 1.36 3.30
C ALA A 115 3.28 2.37 2.14
N PHE A 116 2.07 2.67 1.65
CA PHE A 116 1.85 3.71 0.65
C PHE A 116 2.25 5.10 1.16
N SER A 117 1.95 5.43 2.41
CA SER A 117 2.36 6.70 3.01
C SER A 117 3.89 6.85 3.06
N LEU A 118 4.61 5.77 3.39
CA LEU A 118 6.08 5.74 3.33
C LEU A 118 6.60 5.93 1.90
N GLU A 119 5.98 5.28 0.93
CA GLU A 119 6.34 5.44 -0.47
C GLU A 119 6.10 6.87 -0.97
N ALA A 120 4.95 7.46 -0.64
CA ALA A 120 4.63 8.84 -0.96
C ALA A 120 5.62 9.85 -0.33
N ALA A 121 6.21 9.50 0.82
CA ALA A 121 7.27 10.28 1.46
C ALA A 121 8.66 10.09 0.82
N GLY A 122 8.79 9.24 -0.22
CA GLY A 122 10.06 8.96 -0.91
C GLY A 122 10.86 7.80 -0.32
N LEU A 123 10.24 6.98 0.53
CA LEU A 123 10.89 5.84 1.19
C LEU A 123 10.49 4.48 0.58
N GLY A 124 9.88 4.45 -0.61
CA GLY A 124 9.36 3.22 -1.22
C GLY A 124 10.39 2.11 -1.35
N ASP A 125 11.61 2.42 -1.83
CA ASP A 125 12.69 1.46 -2.01
C ASP A 125 13.26 0.92 -0.68
N ARG A 126 12.86 1.49 0.45
CA ARG A 126 13.31 1.15 1.81
C ARG A 126 12.15 0.66 2.68
N THR A 127 11.00 0.42 2.07
CA THR A 127 9.79 -0.05 2.74
C THR A 127 9.47 -1.47 2.28
N SER A 128 9.20 -2.33 3.24
CA SER A 128 8.75 -3.69 2.99
C SER A 128 7.52 -4.01 3.85
N ILE A 129 6.72 -4.95 3.39
CA ILE A 129 5.58 -5.50 4.12
C ILE A 129 5.92 -6.95 4.50
N LEU A 130 5.77 -7.30 5.77
CA LEU A 130 5.92 -8.68 6.23
C LEU A 130 4.73 -9.52 5.73
N ASP A 131 4.99 -10.39 4.77
CA ASP A 131 3.97 -11.21 4.13
C ASP A 131 3.32 -12.19 5.11
N GLY A 132 2.00 -12.09 5.28
CA GLY A 132 1.23 -12.82 6.28
C GLY A 132 1.33 -12.25 7.71
N GLY A 133 2.00 -11.11 7.92
CA GLY A 133 2.04 -10.35 9.17
C GLY A 133 2.45 -11.14 10.41
N MET A 134 1.87 -10.78 11.58
CA MET A 134 2.12 -11.46 12.85
C MET A 134 1.81 -12.96 12.84
N PRO A 135 0.71 -13.43 12.23
CA PRO A 135 0.44 -14.87 12.14
C PRO A 135 1.59 -15.65 11.48
N ALA A 136 2.10 -15.14 10.36
CA ALA A 136 3.21 -15.77 9.67
C ALA A 136 4.54 -15.68 10.44
N TRP A 137 4.79 -14.56 11.14
CA TRP A 137 5.92 -14.42 12.03
C TRP A 137 5.91 -15.48 13.16
N LYS A 138 4.75 -15.67 13.80
CA LYS A 138 4.59 -16.68 14.87
C LYS A 138 4.75 -18.10 14.35
N ALA A 139 4.30 -18.37 13.12
CA ALA A 139 4.42 -19.69 12.49
C ALA A 139 5.87 -20.14 12.29
N VAL A 140 6.82 -19.22 12.15
CA VAL A 140 8.26 -19.55 12.08
C VAL A 140 8.96 -19.49 13.46
N GLY A 141 8.20 -19.38 14.54
CA GLY A 141 8.76 -19.30 15.90
C GLY A 141 9.35 -17.92 16.23
N GLY A 142 8.94 -16.89 15.52
CA GLY A 142 9.38 -15.51 15.76
C GLY A 142 9.02 -15.02 17.17
N ALA A 143 9.96 -14.35 17.84
CA ALA A 143 9.75 -13.86 19.20
C ALA A 143 8.67 -12.77 19.24
N VAL A 144 7.80 -12.82 20.23
CA VAL A 144 6.81 -11.80 20.56
C VAL A 144 6.93 -11.40 22.02
N ILE A 145 6.58 -10.16 22.31
CA ILE A 145 6.51 -9.64 23.68
C ILE A 145 5.17 -8.94 23.90
N ALA A 146 4.73 -8.88 25.14
CA ALA A 146 3.62 -8.04 25.58
C ALA A 146 4.18 -6.70 26.07
N SER A 147 3.45 -5.61 25.87
CA SER A 147 3.71 -4.36 26.58
C SER A 147 3.23 -4.51 28.02
N THR A 148 4.18 -4.64 28.94
CA THR A 148 3.88 -4.66 30.39
C THR A 148 3.96 -3.28 31.02
N ALA A 149 4.30 -2.27 30.27
CA ALA A 149 4.55 -0.91 30.72
C ALA A 149 3.65 0.10 30.00
N ASP A 150 3.39 1.22 30.67
CA ASP A 150 2.77 2.42 30.18
C ASP A 150 3.12 2.66 28.70
N PRO A 151 2.13 2.92 27.81
CA PRO A 151 2.39 3.30 26.39
C PRO A 151 3.38 4.44 26.22
N SER A 152 3.58 5.26 27.26
CA SER A 152 4.63 6.30 27.30
C SER A 152 6.06 5.74 27.35
N SER A 153 6.24 4.45 27.66
CA SER A 153 7.53 3.74 27.62
C SER A 153 7.86 3.15 26.24
N ALA A 154 7.04 3.43 25.23
CA ALA A 154 7.36 3.15 23.85
C ALA A 154 8.80 3.64 23.56
N ILE A 155 9.59 2.78 22.94
CA ILE A 155 11.01 3.04 22.65
C ILE A 155 11.14 4.47 22.09
N GLN A 156 11.61 5.40 22.93
CA GLN A 156 11.91 6.76 22.49
C GLN A 156 13.11 6.68 21.55
N ARG A 157 12.82 6.48 20.27
CA ARG A 157 13.84 6.61 19.24
C ARG A 157 14.17 8.10 19.07
N LYS A 158 15.43 8.38 18.86
CA LYS A 158 15.81 9.73 18.41
C LYS A 158 15.09 9.99 17.08
N PRO A 159 14.54 11.18 16.85
CA PRO A 159 13.95 11.52 15.56
C PRO A 159 14.93 11.20 14.43
N GLY A 160 14.41 10.59 13.37
CA GLY A 160 15.17 10.37 12.16
C GLY A 160 15.36 11.65 11.37
N LYS A 161 16.00 11.52 10.21
CA LYS A 161 16.11 12.61 9.25
C LYS A 161 15.84 12.06 7.85
N ILE A 162 14.81 12.57 7.20
CA ILE A 162 14.42 12.19 5.85
C ILE A 162 14.74 13.34 4.91
N THR A 163 15.60 13.09 3.93
CA THR A 163 15.95 14.03 2.85
C THR A 163 15.43 13.55 1.49
N ALA A 164 14.86 12.34 1.45
CA ALA A 164 14.20 11.80 0.28
C ALA A 164 13.11 12.76 -0.24
N LYS A 165 13.00 12.84 -1.57
CA LYS A 165 11.96 13.66 -2.19
C LYS A 165 10.62 12.94 -2.12
N PRO A 166 9.55 13.63 -1.72
CA PRO A 166 8.21 13.05 -1.75
C PRO A 166 7.76 12.80 -3.19
N HIS A 167 6.83 11.87 -3.35
CA HIS A 167 6.24 11.43 -4.61
C HIS A 167 4.74 11.81 -4.72
N PRO A 168 4.39 13.10 -4.81
CA PRO A 168 2.98 13.51 -4.94
C PRO A 168 2.32 12.97 -6.22
N GLU A 169 3.11 12.65 -7.25
CA GLU A 169 2.65 12.07 -8.52
C GLU A 169 2.06 10.66 -8.37
N LEU A 170 2.22 10.00 -7.22
CA LEU A 170 1.59 8.72 -6.92
C LEU A 170 0.12 8.86 -6.53
N VAL A 171 -0.30 10.09 -6.19
CA VAL A 171 -1.69 10.40 -5.82
C VAL A 171 -2.40 11.02 -7.02
N ALA A 172 -3.45 10.35 -7.50
CA ALA A 172 -4.39 10.93 -8.45
C ALA A 172 -5.43 11.76 -7.68
N ASP A 173 -5.63 12.99 -8.07
CA ASP A 173 -6.70 13.83 -7.54
C ASP A 173 -8.02 13.66 -8.33
N LEU A 174 -9.07 14.31 -7.85
CA LEU A 174 -10.39 14.29 -8.47
C LEU A 174 -10.36 14.76 -9.94
N ASP A 175 -9.61 15.80 -10.25
CA ASP A 175 -9.56 16.38 -11.59
C ASP A 175 -8.83 15.44 -12.57
N PHE A 176 -7.77 14.78 -12.11
CA PHE A 176 -7.12 13.72 -12.87
C PHE A 176 -8.09 12.58 -13.20
N VAL A 177 -8.84 12.07 -12.20
CA VAL A 177 -9.80 10.98 -12.41
C VAL A 177 -10.89 11.39 -13.37
N LYS A 178 -11.48 12.59 -13.23
CA LYS A 178 -12.51 13.14 -14.14
C LYS A 178 -12.03 13.23 -15.59
N ALA A 179 -10.80 13.69 -15.76
CA ALA A 179 -10.21 13.86 -17.10
C ALA A 179 -9.91 12.53 -17.81
N ASN A 180 -9.84 11.42 -17.06
CA ASN A 180 -9.37 10.14 -17.55
C ASN A 180 -10.40 8.98 -17.47
N LEU A 181 -11.70 9.28 -17.32
CA LEU A 181 -12.77 8.26 -17.22
C LEU A 181 -12.79 7.23 -18.36
N SER A 182 -12.35 7.60 -19.54
CA SER A 182 -12.32 6.72 -20.71
C SER A 182 -11.03 6.89 -21.51
N ALA A 183 -9.96 7.36 -20.87
CA ALA A 183 -8.69 7.59 -21.55
C ALA A 183 -8.00 6.26 -21.89
N PRO A 184 -7.56 6.05 -23.14
CA PRO A 184 -6.80 4.86 -23.51
C PRO A 184 -5.53 4.71 -22.62
N GLY A 185 -5.27 3.49 -22.18
CA GLY A 185 -4.09 3.19 -21.36
C GLY A 185 -4.21 3.61 -19.88
N ILE A 186 -5.41 4.03 -19.44
CA ILE A 186 -5.71 4.30 -18.03
C ILE A 186 -6.86 3.40 -17.60
N ALA A 187 -6.60 2.56 -16.60
CA ALA A 187 -7.61 1.72 -15.96
C ALA A 187 -7.96 2.30 -14.58
N ILE A 188 -9.16 2.85 -14.44
CA ILE A 188 -9.72 3.23 -13.14
C ILE A 188 -10.30 1.97 -12.52
N VAL A 189 -9.87 1.61 -11.31
CA VAL A 189 -10.19 0.30 -10.72
C VAL A 189 -10.72 0.45 -9.30
N ASP A 190 -11.92 -0.05 -9.08
CA ASP A 190 -12.61 -0.08 -7.80
C ASP A 190 -12.23 -1.31 -6.99
N ALA A 191 -11.56 -1.11 -5.87
CA ALA A 191 -11.12 -2.17 -4.97
C ALA A 191 -12.15 -2.55 -3.90
N ARG A 192 -13.36 -1.98 -3.93
CA ARG A 192 -14.44 -2.35 -3.02
C ARG A 192 -15.05 -3.69 -3.41
N ILE A 193 -15.68 -4.38 -2.46
CA ILE A 193 -16.43 -5.61 -2.76
C ILE A 193 -17.62 -5.32 -3.69
N THR A 194 -18.01 -6.32 -4.45
CA THR A 194 -18.96 -6.23 -5.57
C THR A 194 -20.26 -5.49 -5.24
N LYS A 195 -20.85 -5.72 -4.06
CA LYS A 195 -22.13 -5.08 -3.69
C LYS A 195 -22.05 -3.54 -3.65
N PHE A 196 -20.91 -2.96 -3.31
CA PHE A 196 -20.70 -1.51 -3.33
C PHE A 196 -20.48 -1.00 -4.75
N PHE A 197 -19.73 -1.74 -5.55
CA PHE A 197 -19.51 -1.44 -6.96
C PHE A 197 -20.84 -1.47 -7.74
N ASP A 198 -21.61 -2.53 -7.62
CA ASP A 198 -22.90 -2.69 -8.31
C ASP A 198 -23.97 -1.68 -7.85
N GLY A 199 -23.74 -1.02 -6.71
CA GLY A 199 -24.68 -0.07 -6.15
C GLY A 199 -25.90 -0.72 -5.48
N THR A 200 -25.82 -2.02 -5.13
CA THR A 200 -26.87 -2.70 -4.33
C THR A 200 -26.80 -2.34 -2.86
N ASP A 201 -25.64 -1.87 -2.40
CA ASP A 201 -25.43 -1.38 -1.04
C ASP A 201 -24.62 -0.06 -1.10
N PRO A 202 -25.16 1.06 -0.64
CA PRO A 202 -24.41 2.32 -0.56
C PRO A 202 -23.39 2.33 0.59
N GLY A 203 -23.50 1.40 1.55
CA GLY A 203 -22.78 1.48 2.81
C GLY A 203 -23.12 2.76 3.56
N THR A 204 -22.11 3.47 4.04
CA THR A 204 -22.25 4.78 4.71
C THR A 204 -22.04 5.96 3.76
N MET A 205 -21.90 5.72 2.45
CA MET A 205 -21.58 6.75 1.45
C MET A 205 -22.86 7.44 0.93
N PRO A 206 -22.79 8.73 0.55
CA PRO A 206 -23.96 9.50 0.09
C PRO A 206 -24.66 8.89 -1.14
N ARG A 207 -23.92 8.22 -2.01
CA ARG A 207 -24.46 7.61 -3.23
C ARG A 207 -23.97 6.18 -3.38
N ALA A 208 -24.80 5.31 -3.97
CA ALA A 208 -24.45 3.94 -4.34
C ALA A 208 -23.94 3.89 -5.79
N GLY A 209 -23.11 2.88 -6.10
CA GLY A 209 -22.54 2.65 -7.44
C GLY A 209 -21.05 2.91 -7.50
N HIS A 210 -20.53 3.18 -8.70
CA HIS A 210 -19.11 3.33 -8.97
C HIS A 210 -18.81 4.49 -9.94
N ILE A 211 -17.54 4.84 -10.08
CA ILE A 211 -17.04 5.82 -11.06
C ILE A 211 -17.27 5.25 -12.47
N PRO A 212 -17.86 6.01 -13.42
CA PRO A 212 -18.16 5.52 -14.75
C PRO A 212 -16.94 4.92 -15.46
N GLY A 213 -17.16 3.75 -16.07
CA GLY A 213 -16.11 3.03 -16.78
C GLY A 213 -15.08 2.33 -15.89
N ALA A 214 -15.22 2.39 -14.56
CA ALA A 214 -14.31 1.70 -13.67
C ALA A 214 -14.43 0.17 -13.76
N HIS A 215 -13.29 -0.51 -13.65
CA HIS A 215 -13.23 -1.95 -13.50
C HIS A 215 -13.48 -2.34 -12.04
N SER A 216 -14.22 -3.45 -11.81
CA SER A 216 -14.38 -4.02 -10.48
C SER A 216 -13.28 -5.03 -10.18
N LEU A 217 -12.51 -4.79 -9.13
CA LEU A 217 -11.49 -5.73 -8.64
C LEU A 217 -11.41 -5.63 -7.12
N PRO A 218 -12.27 -6.39 -6.40
CA PRO A 218 -12.26 -6.40 -4.95
C PRO A 218 -10.88 -6.75 -4.38
N PHE A 219 -10.40 -5.95 -3.41
CA PHE A 219 -9.06 -6.08 -2.85
C PHE A 219 -8.79 -7.44 -2.21
N ASP A 220 -9.83 -8.09 -1.64
CA ASP A 220 -9.75 -9.40 -1.01
C ASP A 220 -9.47 -10.53 -2.03
N THR A 221 -9.75 -10.32 -3.30
CA THR A 221 -9.35 -11.26 -4.36
C THR A 221 -7.85 -11.32 -4.61
N LEU A 222 -7.09 -10.33 -4.13
CA LEU A 222 -5.64 -10.21 -4.28
C LEU A 222 -4.85 -10.81 -3.11
N VAL A 223 -5.55 -11.30 -2.08
CA VAL A 223 -4.96 -11.92 -0.90
C VAL A 223 -5.48 -13.35 -0.72
N THR A 224 -4.73 -14.15 -0.01
CA THR A 224 -5.10 -15.52 0.38
C THR A 224 -5.86 -15.50 1.71
N ASP A 225 -6.46 -16.63 2.09
CA ASP A 225 -7.20 -16.77 3.35
C ASP A 225 -6.31 -16.57 4.59
N ASP A 226 -4.99 -16.77 4.46
CA ASP A 226 -4.00 -16.52 5.50
C ASP A 226 -3.37 -15.11 5.38
N ASN A 227 -4.04 -14.21 4.69
CA ASN A 227 -3.67 -12.78 4.54
C ASN A 227 -2.30 -12.53 3.90
N ARG A 228 -1.87 -13.39 2.99
CA ARG A 228 -0.69 -13.16 2.15
C ARG A 228 -1.11 -12.55 0.81
N MET A 229 -0.22 -11.77 0.23
CA MET A 229 -0.42 -11.36 -1.15
C MET A 229 -0.32 -12.58 -2.08
N LYS A 230 -1.25 -12.70 -3.03
CA LYS A 230 -1.21 -13.76 -4.05
C LYS A 230 0.07 -13.68 -4.89
N SER A 231 0.43 -14.80 -5.49
CA SER A 231 1.58 -14.88 -6.41
C SER A 231 1.42 -13.91 -7.59
N ARG A 232 2.53 -13.58 -8.24
CA ARG A 232 2.50 -12.72 -9.44
C ARG A 232 1.64 -13.33 -10.55
N ASP A 233 1.72 -14.64 -10.77
CA ASP A 233 0.95 -15.33 -11.81
C ASP A 233 -0.57 -15.32 -11.52
N GLU A 234 -0.98 -15.54 -10.27
CA GLU A 234 -2.38 -15.44 -9.87
C GLU A 234 -2.88 -14.01 -10.00
N THR A 235 -2.09 -13.03 -9.54
CA THR A 235 -2.42 -11.61 -9.63
C THR A 235 -2.56 -11.17 -11.09
N THR A 236 -1.67 -11.61 -11.99
CA THR A 236 -1.77 -11.31 -13.43
C THR A 236 -3.10 -11.79 -14.00
N LYS A 237 -3.49 -13.05 -13.72
CA LYS A 237 -4.77 -13.60 -14.18
C LYS A 237 -5.98 -12.83 -13.64
N ILE A 238 -5.89 -12.36 -12.40
CA ILE A 238 -6.97 -11.57 -11.77
C ILE A 238 -7.11 -10.22 -12.47
N LEU A 239 -6.00 -9.52 -12.74
CA LEU A 239 -6.02 -8.23 -13.44
C LEU A 239 -6.55 -8.39 -14.87
N GLU A 240 -6.08 -9.40 -15.61
CA GLU A 240 -6.56 -9.71 -16.96
C GLU A 240 -8.07 -10.03 -16.98
N ALA A 241 -8.54 -10.83 -16.02
CA ALA A 241 -9.97 -11.16 -15.88
C ALA A 241 -10.83 -9.93 -15.56
N ALA A 242 -10.27 -8.94 -14.85
CA ALA A 242 -10.91 -7.65 -14.62
C ALA A 242 -10.85 -6.70 -15.84
N GLY A 243 -10.23 -7.12 -16.96
CA GLY A 243 -10.13 -6.34 -18.20
C GLY A 243 -8.98 -5.32 -18.21
N ILE A 244 -8.05 -5.39 -17.26
CA ILE A 244 -6.86 -4.53 -17.20
C ILE A 244 -5.80 -5.09 -18.15
N LYS A 245 -5.25 -4.22 -18.99
CA LYS A 245 -4.31 -4.63 -20.05
C LYS A 245 -2.86 -4.37 -19.64
N PRO A 246 -1.91 -5.19 -20.11
CA PRO A 246 -0.49 -4.88 -19.96
C PRO A 246 -0.16 -3.48 -20.50
N GLY A 247 0.56 -2.70 -19.69
CA GLY A 247 0.94 -1.33 -20.04
C GLY A 247 -0.06 -0.25 -19.61
N ASP A 248 -1.25 -0.61 -19.12
CA ASP A 248 -2.16 0.38 -18.54
C ASP A 248 -1.55 1.03 -17.28
N THR A 249 -1.87 2.30 -17.08
CA THR A 249 -1.72 2.96 -15.79
C THR A 249 -2.94 2.65 -14.94
N ILE A 250 -2.76 2.01 -13.80
CA ILE A 250 -3.85 1.64 -12.88
C ILE A 250 -4.07 2.79 -11.90
N VAL A 251 -5.29 3.32 -11.86
CA VAL A 251 -5.75 4.29 -10.86
C VAL A 251 -6.69 3.57 -9.90
N SER A 252 -6.17 3.17 -8.75
CA SER A 252 -6.93 2.41 -7.76
C SER A 252 -7.72 3.34 -6.83
N TYR A 253 -8.96 2.98 -6.52
CA TYR A 253 -9.76 3.63 -5.50
C TYR A 253 -10.59 2.62 -4.69
N CYS A 254 -11.13 3.05 -3.54
CA CYS A 254 -12.07 2.25 -2.77
C CYS A 254 -13.09 3.16 -2.07
N HIS A 255 -13.39 2.96 -0.80
CA HIS A 255 -14.21 3.91 -0.04
C HIS A 255 -13.43 5.19 0.32
N ILE A 256 -12.21 5.02 0.88
CA ILE A 256 -11.42 6.07 1.55
C ILE A 256 -9.91 5.94 1.26
N GLY A 257 -9.51 5.32 0.15
CA GLY A 257 -8.11 5.17 -0.22
C GLY A 257 -7.32 4.10 0.56
N GLN A 258 -7.94 3.27 1.40
CA GLN A 258 -7.23 2.25 2.18
C GLN A 258 -7.15 0.90 1.46
N GLN A 259 -8.29 0.28 1.13
CA GLN A 259 -8.32 -1.02 0.42
C GLN A 259 -7.66 -0.95 -0.95
N ALA A 260 -7.77 0.19 -1.61
CA ALA A 260 -7.15 0.47 -2.91
C ALA A 260 -5.62 0.33 -2.89
N THR A 261 -4.97 0.49 -1.74
CA THR A 261 -3.51 0.32 -1.64
C THR A 261 -3.08 -1.15 -1.76
N VAL A 262 -3.95 -2.11 -1.46
CA VAL A 262 -3.67 -3.54 -1.75
C VAL A 262 -3.53 -3.75 -3.26
N LEU A 263 -4.48 -3.23 -4.04
CA LEU A 263 -4.43 -3.28 -5.50
C LEU A 263 -3.23 -2.49 -6.05
N TYR A 264 -2.96 -1.30 -5.50
CA TYR A 264 -1.80 -0.49 -5.86
C TYR A 264 -0.49 -1.29 -5.79
N PHE A 265 -0.22 -1.96 -4.66
CA PHE A 265 1.00 -2.76 -4.52
C PHE A 265 0.97 -4.04 -5.34
N ALA A 266 -0.19 -4.71 -5.48
CA ALA A 266 -0.33 -5.87 -6.35
C ALA A 266 0.03 -5.51 -7.80
N ALA A 267 -0.45 -4.37 -8.30
CA ALA A 267 -0.14 -3.86 -9.63
C ALA A 267 1.35 -3.50 -9.78
N LYS A 268 1.93 -2.78 -8.82
CA LYS A 268 3.36 -2.44 -8.82
C LYS A 268 4.26 -3.67 -8.87
N ARG A 269 3.94 -4.73 -8.13
CA ARG A 269 4.70 -5.99 -8.15
C ARG A 269 4.74 -6.61 -9.54
N LEU A 270 3.77 -6.34 -10.39
CA LEU A 270 3.71 -6.78 -11.78
C LEU A 270 4.33 -5.78 -12.77
N GLY A 271 4.84 -4.64 -12.29
CA GLY A 271 5.47 -3.63 -13.13
C GLY A 271 4.50 -2.62 -13.75
N TYR A 272 3.24 -2.60 -13.35
CA TYR A 272 2.32 -1.55 -13.76
C TYR A 272 2.68 -0.21 -13.13
N LYS A 273 2.45 0.88 -13.86
CA LYS A 273 2.34 2.19 -13.25
C LYS A 273 1.04 2.22 -12.46
N ALA A 274 1.14 2.50 -11.15
CA ALA A 274 -0.01 2.54 -10.26
C ALA A 274 -0.11 3.90 -9.58
N LEU A 275 -1.34 4.40 -9.48
CA LEU A 275 -1.71 5.63 -8.79
C LEU A 275 -2.82 5.30 -7.79
N LEU A 276 -2.86 6.04 -6.69
CA LEU A 276 -3.96 5.99 -5.73
C LEU A 276 -4.84 7.23 -5.90
N TYR A 277 -6.12 7.04 -6.17
CA TYR A 277 -7.10 8.11 -6.00
C TYR A 277 -7.46 8.19 -4.50
N ASP A 278 -6.78 9.08 -3.79
CA ASP A 278 -6.82 9.18 -2.33
C ASP A 278 -8.22 9.57 -1.80
N GLY A 279 -8.90 10.53 -2.46
CA GLY A 279 -10.28 10.92 -2.14
C GLY A 279 -11.30 9.81 -2.33
N SER A 280 -11.03 8.89 -3.26
CA SER A 280 -11.81 7.68 -3.48
C SER A 280 -13.32 7.93 -3.64
N TRP A 281 -14.13 6.92 -3.30
CA TRP A 281 -15.59 7.03 -3.37
C TRP A 281 -16.16 8.02 -2.37
N ASP A 282 -15.49 8.25 -1.24
CA ASP A 282 -15.90 9.28 -0.26
C ASP A 282 -15.94 10.67 -0.90
N GLU A 283 -14.93 11.03 -1.69
CA GLU A 283 -14.93 12.30 -2.41
C GLU A 283 -15.90 12.31 -3.60
N TRP A 284 -15.84 11.28 -4.46
CA TRP A 284 -16.66 11.20 -5.66
C TRP A 284 -18.15 11.20 -5.35
N SER A 285 -18.58 10.42 -4.35
CA SER A 285 -19.98 10.28 -4.00
C SER A 285 -20.63 11.52 -3.39
N ARG A 286 -19.82 12.44 -2.83
CA ARG A 286 -20.30 13.73 -2.29
C ARG A 286 -20.55 14.77 -3.39
N LYS A 287 -19.98 14.61 -4.57
CA LYS A 287 -20.10 15.53 -5.70
C LYS A 287 -21.31 15.16 -6.54
N THR A 288 -22.46 15.78 -6.25
CA THR A 288 -23.75 15.45 -6.90
C THR A 288 -23.77 15.69 -8.40
N GLU A 289 -22.91 16.59 -8.89
CA GLU A 289 -22.72 16.91 -10.29
C GLU A 289 -21.92 15.85 -11.06
N LEU A 290 -21.21 14.93 -10.36
CA LEU A 290 -20.43 13.90 -11.03
C LEU A 290 -21.31 12.67 -11.36
N PRO A 291 -21.06 12.04 -12.52
CA PRO A 291 -21.81 10.86 -12.94
C PRO A 291 -21.48 9.65 -12.04
N VAL A 292 -22.44 8.74 -11.93
CA VAL A 292 -22.33 7.47 -11.20
C VAL A 292 -22.92 6.37 -12.06
N GLU A 293 -22.23 5.25 -12.18
CA GLU A 293 -22.76 4.03 -12.79
C GLU A 293 -23.17 3.02 -11.71
N ARG A 294 -24.15 2.19 -12.08
CA ARG A 294 -24.62 1.05 -11.31
C ARG A 294 -24.85 -0.10 -12.26
N ASN A 295 -24.45 -1.30 -11.88
CA ASN A 295 -24.84 -2.46 -12.65
C ASN A 295 -26.36 -2.64 -12.51
N ALA A 296 -27.08 -2.61 -13.62
CA ALA A 296 -28.50 -2.90 -13.60
C ALA A 296 -28.71 -4.27 -13.01
N THR A 297 -29.45 -4.35 -11.91
CA THR A 297 -29.88 -5.63 -11.36
C THR A 297 -30.67 -6.31 -12.48
N ARG A 298 -30.13 -7.41 -13.08
CA ARG A 298 -30.94 -8.28 -13.92
C ARG A 298 -32.05 -8.83 -13.00
N ARG A 299 -33.25 -8.27 -13.17
CA ARG A 299 -34.47 -8.81 -12.56
C ARG A 299 -34.84 -10.14 -13.21
#